data_838999b837b9da90f76b6ef600ca00eb
#
_entry.id   838999b837b9da90f76b6ef600ca00eb
#
_cell.length_a   1.000
_cell.length_b   1.000
_cell.length_c   1.000
_cell.angle_alpha   90.00
_cell.angle_beta   90.00
_cell.angle_gamma   90.00
#
_symmetry.space_group_name_H-M   'P 1'
#
loop_
_entity.id
_entity.type
_entity.pdbx_description
1 polymer ?
#
loop_
_entity_poly.entity_id
_entity_poly.type
_entity_poly.pdbx_seq_one_letter_code
_entity_poly.pdbx_strand_id
1 'polypeptide(L)'
;MSSPAFLTPLLTLEESDGKSKVEYVVGGEQLVDDARDLAAAIIADDAMVVACGKSPVLDRWRTRRDGVAPSTGAQLEAVKAFVSIGFGLPDAPKPADHVQGHVAELLWHRVVAERTSCRDGRTLVEAPPIKADALEPGGDGLVVYEDSCGTLVFRLWEIKKHDADARISKTINRAAKQLRKRGHHYLAKLAGPATLTAEGALGELYDGMVDLWFERSARAGVGVSVGASLEHRPRNSNTFRSLGTQFPEFVAAGQTESIVIALPDFPEFASKVKEIVWSGL
;
A
#
# COMPACT_ATOMS: atom_id res chain seq x y z
N MET A 1 19.29 -18.87 -4.02
CA MET A 1 18.37 -17.79 -3.59
C MET A 1 18.48 -16.69 -4.63
N SER A 2 17.48 -16.47 -5.49
CA SER A 2 17.47 -15.31 -6.39
C SER A 2 17.27 -14.05 -5.51
N SER A 3 18.00 -12.97 -5.82
CA SER A 3 17.79 -11.67 -5.19
C SER A 3 16.31 -11.31 -5.27
N PRO A 4 15.72 -10.68 -4.23
CA PRO A 4 14.33 -10.28 -4.27
C PRO A 4 14.13 -9.37 -5.49
N ALA A 5 13.18 -9.74 -6.35
CA ALA A 5 12.83 -8.91 -7.49
C ALA A 5 12.19 -7.60 -6.98
N PHE A 6 12.56 -6.47 -7.59
CA PHE A 6 11.98 -5.15 -7.27
C PHE A 6 10.79 -4.87 -8.19
N LEU A 7 9.72 -4.31 -7.62
CA LEU A 7 8.53 -3.91 -8.36
C LEU A 7 8.71 -2.54 -9.01
N THR A 8 9.32 -1.59 -8.30
CA THR A 8 9.45 -0.19 -8.73
C THR A 8 10.07 -0.01 -10.11
N PRO A 9 11.14 -0.76 -10.50
CA PRO A 9 11.68 -0.68 -11.85
C PRO A 9 10.69 -1.11 -12.95
N LEU A 10 9.78 -2.05 -12.63
CA LEU A 10 8.75 -2.51 -13.58
C LEU A 10 7.63 -1.49 -13.77
N LEU A 11 7.37 -0.65 -12.75
CA LEU A 11 6.30 0.34 -12.77
C LEU A 11 6.66 1.63 -13.51
N THR A 12 7.92 1.92 -13.76
CA THR A 12 8.39 3.15 -14.43
C THR A 12 7.72 4.39 -13.83
N LEU A 13 8.02 4.66 -12.54
CA LEU A 13 7.36 5.71 -11.78
C LEU A 13 7.78 7.11 -12.24
N GLU A 14 6.81 7.96 -12.53
CA GLU A 14 6.98 9.39 -12.83
C GLU A 14 6.62 10.22 -11.59
N GLU A 15 7.52 11.10 -11.19
CA GLU A 15 7.31 12.01 -10.05
C GLU A 15 6.82 13.39 -10.51
N SER A 16 6.04 14.06 -9.66
CA SER A 16 5.61 15.44 -9.87
C SER A 16 6.80 16.40 -10.02
N ASP A 17 6.61 17.50 -10.74
CA ASP A 17 7.64 18.54 -10.95
C ASP A 17 7.92 19.42 -9.72
N GLY A 18 7.27 19.16 -8.59
CA GLY A 18 7.40 19.91 -7.33
C GLY A 18 6.74 21.29 -7.30
N LYS A 19 6.02 21.68 -8.37
CA LYS A 19 5.24 22.93 -8.41
C LYS A 19 3.84 22.77 -7.82
N SER A 20 3.38 21.55 -7.66
CA SER A 20 2.09 21.24 -7.05
C SER A 20 2.21 21.20 -5.52
N LYS A 21 1.18 21.68 -4.82
CA LYS A 21 1.06 21.52 -3.36
C LYS A 21 1.07 20.04 -2.95
N VAL A 22 0.50 19.16 -3.80
CA VAL A 22 0.49 17.72 -3.59
C VAL A 22 1.64 17.11 -4.37
N GLU A 23 2.56 16.46 -3.68
CA GLU A 23 3.56 15.62 -4.32
C GLU A 23 2.91 14.34 -4.81
N TYR A 24 3.16 13.94 -6.05
CA TYR A 24 2.55 12.72 -6.58
C TYR A 24 3.52 11.89 -7.40
N VAL A 25 3.24 10.60 -7.43
CA VAL A 25 3.93 9.60 -8.24
C VAL A 25 2.88 8.84 -9.03
N VAL A 26 3.14 8.63 -10.31
CA VAL A 26 2.25 7.88 -11.22
C VAL A 26 3.07 6.88 -12.01
N GLY A 27 2.60 5.64 -12.14
CA GLY A 27 3.28 4.64 -12.94
C GLY A 27 2.43 3.41 -13.22
N GLY A 28 3.04 2.39 -13.85
CA GLY A 28 2.40 1.11 -14.13
C GLY A 28 1.94 0.90 -15.58
N GLU A 29 2.01 1.92 -16.45
CA GLU A 29 1.54 1.80 -17.84
C GLU A 29 2.33 0.78 -18.68
N GLN A 30 3.60 0.55 -18.32
CA GLN A 30 4.50 -0.40 -19.01
C GLN A 30 4.34 -1.85 -18.50
N LEU A 31 3.41 -2.10 -17.56
CA LEU A 31 3.24 -3.41 -16.94
C LEU A 31 2.42 -4.34 -17.84
N VAL A 32 3.07 -4.88 -18.87
CA VAL A 32 2.50 -5.80 -19.84
C VAL A 32 3.30 -7.11 -19.89
N ASP A 33 2.72 -8.16 -20.43
CA ASP A 33 3.36 -9.45 -20.70
C ASP A 33 4.18 -10.00 -19.50
N ASP A 34 5.44 -10.36 -19.73
CA ASP A 34 6.34 -10.94 -18.73
C ASP A 34 6.55 -10.00 -17.52
N ALA A 35 6.58 -8.68 -17.73
CA ALA A 35 6.71 -7.70 -16.66
C ALA A 35 5.47 -7.72 -15.74
N ARG A 36 4.27 -7.86 -16.32
CA ARG A 36 3.02 -8.02 -15.58
C ARG A 36 3.02 -9.31 -14.76
N ASP A 37 3.45 -10.41 -15.37
CA ASP A 37 3.49 -11.72 -14.71
C ASP A 37 4.49 -11.73 -13.54
N LEU A 38 5.66 -11.13 -13.73
CA LEU A 38 6.65 -10.95 -12.67
C LEU A 38 6.12 -10.06 -11.53
N ALA A 39 5.51 -8.94 -11.86
CA ALA A 39 4.92 -8.04 -10.85
C ALA A 39 3.78 -8.74 -10.06
N ALA A 40 2.93 -9.51 -10.74
CA ALA A 40 1.87 -10.27 -10.08
C ALA A 40 2.46 -11.34 -9.12
N ALA A 41 3.56 -11.98 -9.51
CA ALA A 41 4.25 -12.94 -8.64
C ALA A 41 4.87 -12.27 -7.41
N ILE A 42 5.46 -11.07 -7.55
CA ILE A 42 5.97 -10.27 -6.43
C ILE A 42 4.84 -9.95 -5.46
N ILE A 43 3.72 -9.42 -5.96
CA ILE A 43 2.59 -9.03 -5.12
C ILE A 43 1.91 -10.24 -4.48
N ALA A 44 1.85 -11.38 -5.14
CA ALA A 44 1.35 -12.62 -4.54
C ALA A 44 2.24 -13.12 -3.40
N ASP A 45 3.56 -13.02 -3.54
CA ASP A 45 4.51 -13.34 -2.46
C ASP A 45 4.36 -12.37 -1.29
N ASP A 46 4.26 -11.06 -1.54
CA ASP A 46 4.02 -10.03 -0.52
C ASP A 46 2.71 -10.28 0.24
N ALA A 47 1.64 -10.66 -0.46
CA ALA A 47 0.37 -11.01 0.17
C ALA A 47 0.51 -12.17 1.17
N MET A 48 1.26 -13.18 0.79
CA MET A 48 1.51 -14.33 1.68
C MET A 48 2.49 -14.00 2.81
N VAL A 49 3.46 -13.11 2.57
CA VAL A 49 4.33 -12.56 3.63
C VAL A 49 3.49 -11.78 4.66
N VAL A 50 2.57 -10.94 4.21
CA VAL A 50 1.65 -10.18 5.09
C VAL A 50 0.75 -11.13 5.89
N ALA A 51 0.19 -12.15 5.25
CA ALA A 51 -0.71 -13.09 5.92
C ALA A 51 0.02 -14.01 6.89
N CYS A 52 1.16 -14.58 6.48
CA CYS A 52 1.88 -15.63 7.24
C CYS A 52 2.94 -15.07 8.20
N GLY A 53 3.44 -13.85 7.97
CA GLY A 53 4.60 -13.33 8.69
C GLY A 53 5.81 -14.27 8.54
N LYS A 54 6.44 -14.59 9.65
CA LYS A 54 7.60 -15.53 9.73
C LYS A 54 7.18 -16.99 9.94
N SER A 55 5.90 -17.34 9.74
CA SER A 55 5.43 -18.72 9.93
C SER A 55 6.02 -19.66 8.88
N PRO A 56 6.33 -20.93 9.23
CA PRO A 56 6.75 -21.96 8.27
C PRO A 56 5.70 -22.23 7.17
N VAL A 57 4.48 -21.72 7.33
CA VAL A 57 3.42 -21.84 6.30
C VAL A 57 3.80 -21.10 5.02
N LEU A 58 4.51 -19.97 5.12
CA LEU A 58 5.00 -19.23 3.96
C LEU A 58 5.92 -20.10 3.07
N ASP A 59 6.87 -20.80 3.68
CA ASP A 59 7.78 -21.69 2.91
C ASP A 59 7.04 -22.87 2.30
N ARG A 60 6.04 -23.41 2.99
CA ARG A 60 5.18 -24.48 2.44
C ARG A 60 4.38 -23.97 1.24
N TRP A 61 3.80 -22.81 1.32
CA TRP A 61 3.08 -22.19 0.23
C TRP A 61 4.01 -21.96 -0.98
N ARG A 62 5.19 -21.37 -0.78
CA ARG A 62 6.19 -21.16 -1.84
C ARG A 62 6.60 -22.47 -2.51
N THR A 63 6.92 -23.50 -1.72
CA THR A 63 7.31 -24.83 -2.22
C THR A 63 6.22 -25.45 -3.10
N ARG A 64 4.96 -25.28 -2.73
CA ARG A 64 3.81 -25.77 -3.53
C ARG A 64 3.61 -24.96 -4.79
N ARG A 65 3.57 -23.61 -4.69
CA ARG A 65 3.50 -22.71 -5.84
C ARG A 65 4.54 -23.05 -6.90
N ASP A 66 5.75 -23.35 -6.47
CA ASP A 66 6.88 -23.66 -7.35
C ASP A 66 6.87 -25.14 -7.82
N GLY A 67 5.87 -25.91 -7.45
CA GLY A 67 5.69 -27.33 -7.87
C GLY A 67 6.73 -28.30 -7.29
N VAL A 68 7.44 -27.93 -6.23
CA VAL A 68 8.57 -28.72 -5.70
C VAL A 68 8.10 -29.90 -4.83
N ALA A 69 7.06 -29.71 -4.01
CA ALA A 69 6.53 -30.79 -3.19
C ALA A 69 5.06 -30.57 -2.80
N PRO A 70 4.20 -31.59 -2.82
CA PRO A 70 2.85 -31.47 -2.31
C PRO A 70 2.83 -31.48 -0.78
N SER A 71 2.13 -30.54 -0.17
CA SER A 71 1.73 -30.63 1.23
C SER A 71 0.42 -31.39 1.34
N THR A 72 0.24 -32.19 2.38
CA THR A 72 -0.98 -32.98 2.61
C THR A 72 -1.49 -32.80 4.03
N GLY A 73 -2.74 -33.14 4.26
CA GLY A 73 -3.34 -33.12 5.59
C GLY A 73 -3.26 -31.76 6.26
N ALA A 74 -2.89 -31.72 7.53
CA ALA A 74 -2.83 -30.51 8.36
C ALA A 74 -1.93 -29.38 7.80
N GLN A 75 -0.90 -29.74 7.04
CA GLN A 75 -0.02 -28.73 6.43
C GLN A 75 -0.72 -27.95 5.32
N LEU A 76 -1.53 -28.62 4.49
CA LEU A 76 -2.33 -27.98 3.46
C LEU A 76 -3.43 -27.13 4.08
N GLU A 77 -4.12 -27.65 5.10
CA GLU A 77 -5.16 -26.87 5.81
C GLU A 77 -4.59 -25.60 6.44
N ALA A 78 -3.36 -25.64 6.96
CA ALA A 78 -2.69 -24.44 7.45
C ALA A 78 -2.44 -23.42 6.31
N VAL A 79 -2.01 -23.85 5.12
CA VAL A 79 -1.85 -22.94 3.97
C VAL A 79 -3.21 -22.34 3.56
N LYS A 80 -4.26 -23.17 3.46
CA LYS A 80 -5.62 -22.70 3.13
C LYS A 80 -6.12 -21.64 4.12
N ALA A 81 -5.87 -21.82 5.42
CA ALA A 81 -6.28 -20.88 6.44
C ALA A 81 -5.71 -19.47 6.19
N PHE A 82 -4.42 -19.36 5.85
CA PHE A 82 -3.78 -18.06 5.56
C PHE A 82 -4.21 -17.48 4.20
N VAL A 83 -4.30 -18.31 3.14
CA VAL A 83 -4.78 -17.88 1.82
C VAL A 83 -6.19 -17.32 1.90
N SER A 84 -7.06 -17.94 2.72
CA SER A 84 -8.47 -17.53 2.84
C SER A 84 -8.67 -16.14 3.44
N ILE A 85 -7.68 -15.59 4.18
CA ILE A 85 -7.78 -14.28 4.80
C ILE A 85 -7.94 -13.18 3.74
N GLY A 86 -7.01 -13.10 2.80
CA GLY A 86 -6.98 -12.03 1.78
C GLY A 86 -7.78 -12.36 0.52
N PHE A 87 -7.79 -13.64 0.07
CA PHE A 87 -8.28 -14.01 -1.27
C PHE A 87 -9.48 -15.00 -1.26
N GLY A 88 -9.79 -15.59 -0.11
CA GLY A 88 -10.71 -16.72 -0.06
C GLY A 88 -10.08 -17.99 -0.66
N LEU A 89 -10.86 -19.03 -0.80
CA LEU A 89 -10.47 -20.31 -1.42
C LEU A 89 -11.12 -20.43 -2.82
N PRO A 90 -10.63 -21.31 -3.71
CA PRO A 90 -11.21 -21.49 -5.04
C PRO A 90 -12.71 -21.83 -5.03
N ASP A 91 -13.20 -22.59 -4.03
CA ASP A 91 -14.58 -22.95 -3.81
C ASP A 91 -15.41 -21.90 -3.04
N ALA A 92 -14.71 -20.94 -2.37
CA ALA A 92 -15.30 -19.84 -1.62
C ALA A 92 -14.47 -18.56 -1.77
N PRO A 93 -14.38 -17.96 -2.98
CA PRO A 93 -13.54 -16.80 -3.25
C PRO A 93 -14.06 -15.54 -2.56
N LYS A 94 -13.13 -14.65 -2.16
CA LYS A 94 -13.52 -13.29 -1.79
C LYS A 94 -14.09 -12.54 -3.01
N PRO A 95 -15.02 -11.59 -2.82
CA PRO A 95 -15.53 -10.75 -3.91
C PRO A 95 -14.40 -10.05 -4.68
N ALA A 96 -14.56 -9.86 -5.99
CA ALA A 96 -13.55 -9.22 -6.84
C ALA A 96 -13.15 -7.83 -6.34
N ASP A 97 -14.11 -7.05 -5.87
CA ASP A 97 -13.87 -5.72 -5.28
C ASP A 97 -12.95 -5.76 -4.06
N HIS A 98 -13.10 -6.77 -3.22
CA HIS A 98 -12.24 -6.99 -2.07
C HIS A 98 -10.81 -7.32 -2.51
N VAL A 99 -10.66 -8.28 -3.44
CA VAL A 99 -9.35 -8.67 -3.98
C VAL A 99 -8.64 -7.47 -4.61
N GLN A 100 -9.34 -6.67 -5.42
CA GLN A 100 -8.77 -5.47 -6.02
C GLN A 100 -8.34 -4.43 -4.96
N GLY A 101 -9.15 -4.24 -3.92
CA GLY A 101 -8.78 -3.37 -2.80
C GLY A 101 -7.49 -3.83 -2.12
N HIS A 102 -7.42 -5.11 -1.78
CA HIS A 102 -6.25 -5.70 -1.14
C HIS A 102 -4.99 -5.63 -2.03
N VAL A 103 -5.12 -5.89 -3.32
CA VAL A 103 -4.00 -5.74 -4.28
C VAL A 103 -3.55 -4.28 -4.40
N ALA A 104 -4.47 -3.31 -4.33
CA ALA A 104 -4.09 -1.89 -4.31
C ALA A 104 -3.26 -1.53 -3.06
N GLU A 105 -3.61 -2.07 -1.89
CA GLU A 105 -2.86 -1.88 -0.65
C GLU A 105 -1.46 -2.53 -0.73
N LEU A 106 -1.36 -3.75 -1.27
CA LEU A 106 -0.08 -4.44 -1.46
C LEU A 106 0.84 -3.68 -2.43
N LEU A 107 0.32 -3.21 -3.56
CA LEU A 107 1.07 -2.40 -4.53
C LEU A 107 1.60 -1.12 -3.88
N TRP A 108 0.74 -0.40 -3.14
CA TRP A 108 1.15 0.80 -2.41
C TRP A 108 2.27 0.50 -1.41
N HIS A 109 2.09 -0.51 -0.58
CA HIS A 109 3.07 -0.87 0.45
C HIS A 109 4.42 -1.23 -0.18
N ARG A 110 4.41 -2.03 -1.25
CA ARG A 110 5.63 -2.42 -1.97
C ARG A 110 6.34 -1.22 -2.57
N VAL A 111 5.61 -0.32 -3.23
CA VAL A 111 6.18 0.92 -3.80
C VAL A 111 6.80 1.79 -2.71
N VAL A 112 6.11 1.98 -1.58
CA VAL A 112 6.63 2.76 -0.45
C VAL A 112 7.89 2.11 0.14
N ALA A 113 7.87 0.80 0.36
CA ALA A 113 9.01 0.07 0.93
C ALA A 113 10.25 0.08 0.01
N GLU A 114 10.06 0.12 -1.31
CA GLU A 114 11.17 0.20 -2.27
C GLU A 114 11.67 1.64 -2.54
N ARG A 115 10.84 2.66 -2.31
CA ARG A 115 11.21 4.07 -2.43
C ARG A 115 11.89 4.53 -1.14
N THR A 116 13.18 4.24 -1.00
CA THR A 116 13.96 4.55 0.19
C THR A 116 14.21 6.04 0.40
N SER A 117 13.97 6.89 -0.62
CA SER A 117 14.08 8.34 -0.53
C SER A 117 12.96 9.04 -1.30
N CYS A 118 12.53 10.19 -0.79
CA CYS A 118 11.56 11.08 -1.42
C CYS A 118 12.27 12.25 -2.08
N ARG A 119 11.58 12.93 -3.01
CA ARG A 119 12.13 14.09 -3.73
C ARG A 119 12.56 15.24 -2.83
N ASP A 120 11.88 15.47 -1.72
CA ASP A 120 12.19 16.50 -0.72
C ASP A 120 13.33 16.11 0.23
N GLY A 121 14.01 15.00 -0.02
CA GLY A 121 15.15 14.52 0.74
C GLY A 121 14.80 13.68 1.96
N ARG A 122 13.52 13.44 2.23
CA ARG A 122 13.12 12.48 3.28
C ARG A 122 13.55 11.07 2.91
N THR A 123 14.02 10.30 3.90
CA THR A 123 14.37 8.89 3.78
C THR A 123 13.41 8.02 4.55
N LEU A 124 13.08 6.86 4.00
CA LEU A 124 12.20 5.89 4.66
C LEU A 124 12.87 5.33 5.92
N VAL A 125 12.18 5.44 7.05
CA VAL A 125 12.57 4.79 8.32
C VAL A 125 11.75 3.51 8.52
N GLU A 126 10.43 3.60 8.38
CA GLU A 126 9.54 2.47 8.59
C GLU A 126 8.28 2.59 7.75
N ALA A 127 7.88 1.46 7.15
CA ALA A 127 6.56 1.23 6.57
C ALA A 127 5.98 -0.03 7.22
N PRO A 128 5.18 0.09 8.30
CA PRO A 128 4.56 -1.06 8.92
C PRO A 128 3.76 -1.89 7.92
N PRO A 129 3.70 -3.21 8.10
CA PRO A 129 2.94 -4.06 7.18
C PRO A 129 1.46 -3.66 7.15
N ILE A 130 0.86 -3.78 5.98
CA ILE A 130 -0.59 -3.61 5.82
C ILE A 130 -1.34 -4.75 6.51
N LYS A 131 -2.65 -4.62 6.62
CA LYS A 131 -3.51 -5.68 7.15
C LYS A 131 -3.58 -6.87 6.20
N ALA A 132 -3.69 -8.06 6.78
CA ALA A 132 -3.89 -9.28 5.99
C ALA A 132 -5.30 -9.35 5.36
N ASP A 133 -6.32 -8.74 5.99
CA ASP A 133 -7.67 -8.57 5.45
C ASP A 133 -7.98 -7.09 5.26
N ALA A 134 -8.18 -6.67 4.00
CA ALA A 134 -8.53 -5.29 3.64
C ALA A 134 -9.89 -4.83 4.21
N LEU A 135 -10.75 -5.74 4.69
CA LEU A 135 -12.01 -5.40 5.35
C LEU A 135 -11.86 -5.05 6.84
N GLU A 136 -10.70 -5.27 7.43
CA GLU A 136 -10.48 -4.86 8.81
C GLU A 136 -10.60 -3.35 8.96
N PRO A 137 -11.47 -2.85 9.87
CA PRO A 137 -11.64 -1.43 10.04
C PRO A 137 -10.39 -0.77 10.63
N GLY A 138 -9.94 0.31 10.00
CA GLY A 138 -8.77 1.10 10.44
C GLY A 138 -8.20 1.95 9.30
N GLY A 139 -7.04 2.56 9.51
CA GLY A 139 -6.26 3.20 8.45
C GLY A 139 -5.63 2.14 7.56
N ASP A 140 -5.41 2.47 6.29
CA ASP A 140 -4.87 1.52 5.34
C ASP A 140 -3.34 1.46 5.41
N GLY A 141 -2.67 2.58 5.79
CA GLY A 141 -1.23 2.59 5.92
C GLY A 141 -0.67 3.77 6.73
N LEU A 142 0.50 3.54 7.29
CA LEU A 142 1.31 4.53 8.01
C LEU A 142 2.74 4.40 7.52
N VAL A 143 3.42 5.54 7.33
CA VAL A 143 4.83 5.55 6.94
C VAL A 143 5.57 6.57 7.78
N VAL A 144 6.73 6.20 8.28
CA VAL A 144 7.64 7.08 9.00
C VAL A 144 8.85 7.36 8.13
N TYR A 145 9.19 8.62 8.01
CA TYR A 145 10.39 9.10 7.33
C TYR A 145 11.25 9.90 8.30
N GLU A 146 12.52 10.03 7.95
CA GLU A 146 13.43 11.01 8.52
C GLU A 146 13.63 12.13 7.50
N ASP A 147 13.45 13.37 7.90
CA ASP A 147 13.69 14.53 7.04
C ASP A 147 15.19 14.90 6.96
N SER A 148 15.55 15.85 6.12
CA SER A 148 16.93 16.28 5.92
C SER A 148 17.60 16.89 7.17
N CYS A 149 16.83 17.16 8.23
CA CYS A 149 17.32 17.66 9.52
C CYS A 149 17.45 16.55 10.58
N GLY A 150 17.17 15.29 10.23
CA GLY A 150 17.17 14.16 11.16
C GLY A 150 15.89 14.07 12.00
N THR A 151 14.83 14.78 11.63
CA THR A 151 13.55 14.76 12.35
C THR A 151 12.65 13.68 11.81
N LEU A 152 12.09 12.84 12.69
CA LEU A 152 11.10 11.84 12.29
C LEU A 152 9.76 12.52 11.99
N VAL A 153 9.21 12.22 10.83
CA VAL A 153 7.92 12.70 10.33
C VAL A 153 7.07 11.51 9.86
N PHE A 154 5.76 11.63 9.89
CA PHE A 154 4.88 10.54 9.47
C PHE A 154 3.85 10.95 8.43
N ARG A 155 3.37 9.98 7.66
CA ARG A 155 2.28 10.12 6.69
C ARG A 155 1.25 9.03 6.92
N LEU A 156 0.00 9.45 7.14
CA LEU A 156 -1.15 8.56 7.21
C LEU A 156 -1.74 8.40 5.82
N TRP A 157 -1.91 7.18 5.37
CA TRP A 157 -2.37 6.85 4.03
C TRP A 157 -3.77 6.23 4.01
N GLU A 158 -4.51 6.58 2.97
CA GLU A 158 -5.76 5.94 2.57
C GLU A 158 -5.58 5.39 1.17
N ILE A 159 -5.80 4.10 1.00
CA ILE A 159 -5.61 3.40 -0.26
C ILE A 159 -6.97 3.02 -0.84
N LYS A 160 -7.15 3.18 -2.13
CA LYS A 160 -8.39 2.83 -2.83
C LYS A 160 -8.12 2.14 -4.15
N LYS A 161 -8.98 1.21 -4.53
CA LYS A 161 -9.16 0.87 -5.93
C LYS A 161 -10.04 1.94 -6.60
N HIS A 162 -9.85 2.17 -7.88
CA HIS A 162 -10.70 3.06 -8.66
C HIS A 162 -11.79 2.29 -9.39
N ASP A 163 -13.04 2.77 -9.27
CA ASP A 163 -14.19 2.21 -9.98
C ASP A 163 -14.31 2.85 -11.38
N ALA A 164 -14.59 2.03 -12.40
CA ALA A 164 -14.56 2.42 -13.81
C ALA A 164 -15.49 3.58 -14.18
N ASP A 165 -16.64 3.73 -13.53
CA ASP A 165 -17.67 4.71 -13.91
C ASP A 165 -17.42 6.13 -13.39
N ALA A 166 -16.31 6.40 -12.71
CA ALA A 166 -16.02 7.67 -12.07
C ALA A 166 -14.70 8.27 -12.57
N ARG A 167 -14.54 9.60 -12.47
CA ARG A 167 -13.23 10.23 -12.63
C ARG A 167 -12.36 9.89 -11.41
N ILE A 168 -11.10 9.50 -11.61
CA ILE A 168 -10.14 9.15 -10.55
C ILE A 168 -10.03 10.26 -9.47
N SER A 169 -10.17 11.53 -9.86
CA SER A 169 -10.20 12.66 -8.92
C SER A 169 -11.33 12.57 -7.89
N LYS A 170 -12.46 11.89 -8.19
CA LYS A 170 -13.53 11.64 -7.22
C LYS A 170 -13.11 10.60 -6.18
N THR A 171 -12.37 9.57 -6.60
CA THR A 171 -11.82 8.56 -5.68
C THR A 171 -10.79 9.19 -4.74
N ILE A 172 -9.87 10.01 -5.27
CA ILE A 172 -8.90 10.76 -4.46
C ILE A 172 -9.62 11.69 -3.46
N ASN A 173 -10.65 12.41 -3.89
CA ASN A 173 -11.42 13.28 -2.99
C ASN A 173 -12.16 12.49 -1.91
N ARG A 174 -12.72 11.31 -2.24
CA ARG A 174 -13.38 10.43 -1.26
C ARG A 174 -12.39 9.95 -0.20
N ALA A 175 -11.20 9.50 -0.61
CA ALA A 175 -10.12 9.09 0.28
C ALA A 175 -9.65 10.25 1.18
N ALA A 176 -9.40 11.44 0.60
CA ALA A 176 -9.01 12.62 1.34
C ALA A 176 -10.05 13.04 2.38
N LYS A 177 -11.35 13.01 2.04
CA LYS A 177 -12.45 13.28 2.99
C LYS A 177 -12.50 12.24 4.12
N GLN A 178 -12.22 10.98 3.82
CA GLN A 178 -12.18 9.92 4.82
C GLN A 178 -11.04 10.15 5.81
N LEU A 179 -9.82 10.46 5.33
CA LEU A 179 -8.70 10.86 6.18
C LEU A 179 -9.02 12.10 7.02
N ARG A 180 -9.62 13.13 6.42
CA ARG A 180 -10.02 14.35 7.14
C ARG A 180 -10.96 14.06 8.30
N LYS A 181 -11.94 13.16 8.08
CA LYS A 181 -12.96 12.80 9.07
C LYS A 181 -12.46 11.82 10.13
N ARG A 182 -11.63 10.84 9.74
CA ARG A 182 -11.29 9.67 10.57
C ARG A 182 -9.80 9.50 10.87
N GLY A 183 -8.93 10.35 10.32
CA GLY A 183 -7.47 10.18 10.42
C GLY A 183 -6.96 10.01 11.84
N HIS A 184 -7.47 10.78 12.80
CA HIS A 184 -7.10 10.63 14.20
C HIS A 184 -7.45 9.24 14.79
N HIS A 185 -8.58 8.66 14.41
CA HIS A 185 -8.93 7.30 14.83
C HIS A 185 -8.04 6.25 14.17
N TYR A 186 -7.66 6.47 12.91
CA TYR A 186 -6.76 5.57 12.19
C TYR A 186 -5.36 5.61 12.79
N LEU A 187 -4.85 6.81 13.10
CA LEU A 187 -3.57 6.96 13.79
C LEU A 187 -3.56 6.26 15.14
N ALA A 188 -4.58 6.47 15.98
CA ALA A 188 -4.67 5.80 17.27
C ALA A 188 -4.64 4.27 17.15
N LYS A 189 -5.26 3.70 16.10
CA LYS A 189 -5.24 2.26 15.85
C LYS A 189 -3.91 1.74 15.31
N LEU A 190 -3.23 2.52 14.46
CA LEU A 190 -1.96 2.12 13.86
C LEU A 190 -0.77 2.38 14.79
N ALA A 191 -0.76 3.51 15.48
CA ALA A 191 0.31 3.88 16.40
C ALA A 191 0.24 3.12 17.74
N GLY A 192 -0.97 2.91 18.29
CA GLY A 192 -1.14 2.29 19.60
C GLY A 192 -0.37 0.98 19.81
N PRO A 193 -0.47 -0.03 18.93
CA PRO A 193 0.32 -1.25 19.06
C PRO A 193 1.84 -1.02 18.98
N ALA A 194 2.28 -0.04 18.17
CA ALA A 194 3.70 0.25 17.99
C ALA A 194 4.32 0.86 19.24
N THR A 195 3.57 1.57 20.08
CA THR A 195 4.07 2.11 21.37
C THR A 195 4.52 1.02 22.34
N LEU A 196 4.08 -0.23 22.13
CA LEU A 196 4.46 -1.36 22.97
C LEU A 196 5.85 -1.92 22.64
N THR A 197 6.38 -1.64 21.46
CA THR A 197 7.59 -2.28 20.94
C THR A 197 8.61 -1.30 20.37
N ALA A 198 8.19 -0.11 19.96
CA ALA A 198 9.09 0.92 19.44
C ALA A 198 9.81 1.63 20.61
N GLU A 199 11.09 1.89 20.45
CA GLU A 199 11.94 2.53 21.45
C GLU A 199 12.63 3.79 20.88
N GLY A 200 13.20 4.62 21.77
CA GLY A 200 13.92 5.82 21.39
C GLY A 200 13.08 6.83 20.62
N ALA A 201 13.66 7.54 19.66
CA ALA A 201 12.99 8.59 18.89
C ALA A 201 11.76 8.08 18.11
N LEU A 202 11.77 6.81 17.69
CA LEU A 202 10.62 6.20 17.01
C LEU A 202 9.47 5.96 18.00
N GLY A 203 9.77 5.47 19.20
CA GLY A 203 8.78 5.31 20.28
C GLY A 203 8.15 6.64 20.66
N GLU A 204 8.96 7.68 20.88
CA GLU A 204 8.48 9.05 21.16
C GLU A 204 7.59 9.60 20.03
N LEU A 205 7.90 9.28 18.76
CA LEU A 205 7.05 9.67 17.65
C LEU A 205 5.69 8.98 17.73
N TYR A 206 5.66 7.66 17.95
CA TYR A 206 4.40 6.89 18.04
C TYR A 206 3.53 7.37 19.19
N ASP A 207 4.13 7.64 20.35
CA ASP A 207 3.43 8.18 21.53
C ASP A 207 2.76 9.53 21.22
N GLY A 208 3.44 10.41 20.49
CA GLY A 208 2.98 11.76 20.16
C GLY A 208 2.14 11.88 18.87
N MET A 209 1.98 10.82 18.06
CA MET A 209 1.40 10.95 16.70
C MET A 209 0.01 11.58 16.66
N VAL A 210 -0.86 11.23 17.60
CA VAL A 210 -2.23 11.75 17.64
C VAL A 210 -2.24 13.23 17.98
N ASP A 211 -1.41 13.66 18.92
CA ASP A 211 -1.27 15.07 19.29
C ASP A 211 -0.71 15.89 18.13
N LEU A 212 0.38 15.42 17.50
CA LEU A 212 0.97 16.04 16.30
C LEU A 212 -0.05 16.17 15.15
N TRP A 213 -0.96 15.22 15.03
CA TRP A 213 -2.06 15.31 14.05
C TRP A 213 -3.04 16.43 14.37
N PHE A 214 -3.48 16.57 15.63
CA PHE A 214 -4.41 17.62 16.04
C PHE A 214 -3.77 19.02 16.00
N GLU A 215 -2.50 19.12 16.35
CA GLU A 215 -1.69 20.35 16.28
C GLU A 215 -1.38 20.77 14.84
N ARG A 216 -1.67 19.94 13.85
CA ARG A 216 -1.28 20.18 12.44
C ARG A 216 0.24 20.39 12.28
N SER A 217 1.00 19.67 13.07
CA SER A 217 2.45 19.73 13.09
C SER A 217 3.05 19.53 11.70
N ALA A 218 4.18 20.19 11.42
CA ALA A 218 4.97 19.92 10.22
C ALA A 218 5.45 18.45 10.11
N ARG A 219 5.50 17.75 11.25
CA ARG A 219 5.83 16.32 11.31
C ARG A 219 4.72 15.40 10.81
N ALA A 220 3.46 15.86 10.82
CA ALA A 220 2.30 15.12 10.36
C ALA A 220 2.01 15.36 8.87
N GLY A 221 1.47 14.37 8.17
CA GLY A 221 0.99 14.55 6.82
C GLY A 221 0.10 13.40 6.37
N VAL A 222 -0.38 13.48 5.15
CA VAL A 222 -1.35 12.54 4.56
C VAL A 222 -0.93 12.07 3.18
N GLY A 223 -1.30 10.85 2.86
CA GLY A 223 -1.16 10.28 1.54
C GLY A 223 -2.46 9.64 1.04
N VAL A 224 -2.66 9.67 -0.25
CA VAL A 224 -3.72 8.91 -0.93
C VAL A 224 -3.10 8.06 -2.01
N SER A 225 -3.35 6.76 -1.98
CA SER A 225 -2.96 5.87 -3.07
C SER A 225 -4.18 5.31 -3.81
N VAL A 226 -4.04 5.13 -5.14
CA VAL A 226 -5.10 4.58 -5.97
C VAL A 226 -4.53 3.56 -6.95
N GLY A 227 -5.05 2.33 -6.89
CA GLY A 227 -4.91 1.34 -7.96
C GLY A 227 -6.00 1.53 -9.00
N ALA A 228 -5.66 1.62 -10.27
CA ALA A 228 -6.61 1.92 -11.36
C ALA A 228 -6.19 1.24 -12.67
N SER A 229 -7.15 1.11 -13.59
CA SER A 229 -6.84 0.80 -14.99
C SER A 229 -6.28 2.02 -15.72
N LEU A 230 -5.49 1.78 -16.78
CA LEU A 230 -4.68 2.78 -17.48
C LEU A 230 -5.50 3.94 -18.05
N GLU A 231 -6.72 3.68 -18.52
CA GLU A 231 -7.62 4.72 -19.03
C GLU A 231 -7.96 5.79 -18.01
N HIS A 232 -7.78 5.51 -16.72
CA HIS A 232 -7.99 6.42 -15.60
C HIS A 232 -6.69 7.09 -15.09
N ARG A 233 -5.56 6.86 -15.77
CA ARG A 233 -4.28 7.47 -15.39
C ARG A 233 -4.42 9.00 -15.27
N PRO A 234 -3.93 9.62 -14.18
CA PRO A 234 -3.88 11.07 -14.04
C PRO A 234 -3.10 11.73 -15.19
N ARG A 235 -3.69 12.74 -15.82
CA ARG A 235 -3.05 13.46 -16.93
C ARG A 235 -2.30 14.72 -16.48
N ASN A 236 -2.64 15.22 -15.28
CA ASN A 236 -2.02 16.44 -14.74
C ASN A 236 -2.26 16.56 -13.22
N SER A 237 -1.59 17.53 -12.59
CA SER A 237 -1.65 17.81 -11.17
C SER A 237 -3.03 18.20 -10.64
N ASN A 238 -3.95 18.71 -11.48
CA ASN A 238 -5.30 19.07 -11.06
C ASN A 238 -6.10 17.87 -10.54
N THR A 239 -5.74 16.65 -10.97
CA THR A 239 -6.35 15.40 -10.47
C THR A 239 -6.21 15.28 -8.95
N PHE A 240 -5.13 15.79 -8.38
CA PHE A 240 -4.80 15.70 -6.94
C PHE A 240 -5.24 16.91 -6.13
N ARG A 241 -5.79 17.95 -6.77
CA ARG A 241 -6.15 19.24 -6.13
C ARG A 241 -7.03 19.07 -4.90
N SER A 242 -7.94 18.09 -4.92
CA SER A 242 -8.86 17.84 -3.81
C SER A 242 -8.12 17.44 -2.52
N LEU A 243 -7.01 16.70 -2.60
CA LEU A 243 -6.21 16.35 -1.41
C LEU A 243 -5.66 17.60 -0.73
N GLY A 244 -5.01 18.49 -1.49
CA GLY A 244 -4.52 19.76 -0.95
C GLY A 244 -5.64 20.70 -0.44
N THR A 245 -6.86 20.59 -1.00
CA THR A 245 -8.03 21.37 -0.53
C THR A 245 -8.61 20.82 0.77
N GLN A 246 -8.59 19.49 0.97
CA GLN A 246 -9.06 18.88 2.23
C GLN A 246 -8.08 19.13 3.40
N PHE A 247 -6.79 19.38 3.11
CA PHE A 247 -5.74 19.62 4.10
C PHE A 247 -5.01 20.95 3.80
N PRO A 248 -5.71 22.10 3.90
CA PRO A 248 -5.12 23.39 3.60
C PRO A 248 -4.01 23.79 4.59
N GLU A 249 -4.06 23.26 5.80
CA GLU A 249 -3.08 23.48 6.87
C GLU A 249 -1.75 22.73 6.68
N PHE A 250 -1.71 21.67 5.88
CA PHE A 250 -0.47 20.96 5.56
C PHE A 250 0.23 21.68 4.40
N VAL A 251 1.18 22.58 4.73
CA VAL A 251 1.81 23.47 3.77
C VAL A 251 3.29 23.17 3.50
N ALA A 252 3.94 22.37 4.36
CA ALA A 252 5.31 21.97 4.14
C ALA A 252 5.42 20.95 2.99
N ALA A 253 6.58 20.91 2.35
CA ALA A 253 6.89 19.94 1.30
C ALA A 253 6.65 18.51 1.82
N GLY A 254 6.09 17.66 0.97
CA GLY A 254 5.82 16.26 1.29
C GLY A 254 4.77 15.99 2.38
N GLN A 255 4.08 17.00 2.94
CA GLN A 255 2.97 16.76 3.87
C GLN A 255 1.72 16.21 3.19
N THR A 256 1.53 16.46 1.91
CA THR A 256 0.43 15.91 1.11
C THR A 256 0.98 15.17 -0.09
N GLU A 257 0.74 13.87 -0.13
CA GLU A 257 1.31 12.97 -1.14
C GLU A 257 0.22 12.15 -1.85
N SER A 258 0.49 11.71 -3.08
CA SER A 258 -0.37 10.76 -3.76
C SER A 258 0.45 9.79 -4.59
N ILE A 259 0.02 8.52 -4.61
CA ILE A 259 0.58 7.47 -5.48
C ILE A 259 -0.57 6.93 -6.33
N VAL A 260 -0.41 6.92 -7.65
CA VAL A 260 -1.37 6.26 -8.55
C VAL A 260 -0.64 5.21 -9.37
N ILE A 261 -1.10 3.97 -9.22
CA ILE A 261 -0.60 2.83 -9.99
C ILE A 261 -1.68 2.49 -11.01
N ALA A 262 -1.46 2.92 -12.26
CA ALA A 262 -2.40 2.74 -13.36
C ALA A 262 -1.88 1.65 -14.29
N LEU A 263 -2.50 0.48 -14.24
CA LEU A 263 -2.12 -0.70 -15.01
C LEU A 263 -2.99 -0.85 -16.26
N PRO A 264 -2.54 -1.52 -17.33
CA PRO A 264 -3.34 -1.75 -18.52
C PRO A 264 -4.73 -2.31 -18.23
N ASP A 265 -4.83 -3.30 -17.33
CA ASP A 265 -6.08 -3.84 -16.79
C ASP A 265 -5.88 -4.18 -15.31
N PHE A 266 -6.31 -3.29 -14.43
CA PHE A 266 -6.14 -3.48 -12.99
C PHE A 266 -6.97 -4.65 -12.43
N PRO A 267 -8.24 -4.85 -12.81
CA PRO A 267 -9.01 -6.02 -12.43
C PRO A 267 -8.37 -7.35 -12.84
N GLU A 268 -7.85 -7.45 -14.08
CA GLU A 268 -7.17 -8.64 -14.59
C GLU A 268 -5.87 -8.90 -13.80
N PHE A 269 -5.08 -7.86 -13.53
CA PHE A 269 -3.89 -7.96 -12.71
C PHE A 269 -4.21 -8.50 -11.31
N ALA A 270 -5.25 -7.97 -10.65
CA ALA A 270 -5.67 -8.46 -9.34
C ALA A 270 -6.16 -9.92 -9.37
N SER A 271 -6.81 -10.34 -10.45
CA SER A 271 -7.18 -11.74 -10.66
C SER A 271 -5.96 -12.64 -10.82
N LYS A 272 -4.96 -12.18 -11.59
CA LYS A 272 -3.69 -12.90 -11.77
C LYS A 272 -2.95 -13.09 -10.44
N VAL A 273 -2.88 -12.04 -9.60
CA VAL A 273 -2.30 -12.14 -8.24
C VAL A 273 -3.01 -13.22 -7.43
N LYS A 274 -4.35 -13.21 -7.42
CA LYS A 274 -5.17 -14.23 -6.74
C LYS A 274 -4.88 -15.65 -7.25
N GLU A 275 -4.79 -15.83 -8.56
CA GLU A 275 -4.49 -17.12 -9.17
C GLU A 275 -3.12 -17.66 -8.74
N ILE A 276 -2.11 -16.79 -8.67
CA ILE A 276 -0.77 -17.17 -8.18
C ILE A 276 -0.83 -17.53 -6.69
N VAL A 277 -1.58 -16.78 -5.86
CA VAL A 277 -1.77 -17.15 -4.45
C VAL A 277 -2.44 -18.53 -4.33
N TRP A 278 -3.44 -18.82 -5.16
CA TRP A 278 -4.13 -20.13 -5.16
C TRP A 278 -3.27 -21.26 -5.72
N SER A 279 -2.28 -20.99 -6.58
CA SER A 279 -1.39 -22.04 -7.10
C SER A 279 -0.55 -22.72 -6.01
N GLY A 280 -0.44 -22.10 -4.83
CA GLY A 280 0.18 -22.69 -3.64
C GLY A 280 -0.76 -23.54 -2.79
N LEU A 281 -2.03 -23.80 -3.23
CA LEU A 281 -3.01 -24.70 -2.57
C LEU A 281 -2.92 -26.15 -3.14
#